data_2603bd918e7a564d9c8fc630f821435f
#
_entry.id   2603bd918e7a564d9c8fc630f821435f
#
_cell.length_a   1.000
_cell.length_b   1.000
_cell.length_c   1.000
_cell.angle_alpha   90.00
_cell.angle_beta   90.00
_cell.angle_gamma   90.00
#
_symmetry.space_group_name_H-M   'P 1'
#
loop_
_entity.id
_entity.type
_entity.pdbx_description
1 polymer ?
#
loop_
_entity_poly.entity_id
_entity_poly.type
_entity_poly.pdbx_seq_one_letter_code
_entity_poly.pdbx_strand_id
1 'polypeptide(L)'
;MGRFSIIATAILASLICVLPSCSTSEDVKAVSFNIRLSPNDSFDGGNNWNYRQDAVIKFIQTEKPDVFGVQEAIYHQAKYMEESLPGYTKYGVDRDGGLEKGEAESNAVFFRNDKYKLLDKGTFWLSATPDVPSRGWDAACHRVVTWVKLKEKGLFGREFYFFNTHFDHVGQVARRESARLVASKIEEMVGEDTPVILTGDFNTNVEDLAMAPIVLSMKDARKESPVTDNEGTFNNWGKNEKVTIIDHIFYKNLTPVSFRTAKENYGAPYISDHYPVVFVGE
;
A
#
# COMPACT_ATOMS: atom_id res chain seq x y z
N MET A 1 -11.15 -88.82 -10.18
CA MET A 1 -11.18 -87.90 -9.11
C MET A 1 -10.25 -86.71 -9.45
N GLY A 2 -10.80 -85.70 -10.09
CA GLY A 2 -10.02 -84.51 -10.50
C GLY A 2 -10.33 -83.30 -9.59
N ARG A 3 -9.30 -82.72 -8.97
CA ARG A 3 -9.43 -81.55 -8.17
C ARG A 3 -9.24 -80.31 -9.06
N PHE A 4 -10.26 -79.47 -9.19
CA PHE A 4 -10.16 -78.16 -9.76
C PHE A 4 -9.68 -77.15 -8.72
N SER A 5 -8.52 -76.54 -8.94
CA SER A 5 -8.06 -75.40 -8.15
C SER A 5 -8.55 -74.10 -8.81
N ILE A 6 -9.34 -73.33 -8.09
CA ILE A 6 -9.80 -72.02 -8.46
C ILE A 6 -8.76 -71.01 -7.96
N ILE A 7 -8.06 -70.33 -8.87
CA ILE A 7 -7.16 -69.20 -8.55
C ILE A 7 -8.02 -67.94 -8.54
N ALA A 8 -8.21 -67.36 -7.39
CA ALA A 8 -8.87 -66.09 -7.22
C ALA A 8 -7.83 -64.94 -7.45
N THR A 9 -7.97 -64.23 -8.53
CA THR A 9 -7.16 -63.03 -8.82
C THR A 9 -7.80 -61.82 -8.11
N ALA A 10 -7.15 -61.32 -7.06
CA ALA A 10 -7.56 -60.09 -6.40
C ALA A 10 -7.08 -58.88 -7.23
N ILE A 11 -8.01 -58.12 -7.79
CA ILE A 11 -7.74 -56.85 -8.45
C ILE A 11 -7.71 -55.76 -7.35
N LEU A 12 -6.53 -55.23 -7.09
CA LEU A 12 -6.32 -54.10 -6.17
C LEU A 12 -6.63 -52.80 -6.95
N ALA A 13 -7.83 -52.26 -6.80
CA ALA A 13 -8.18 -50.96 -7.35
C ALA A 13 -7.56 -49.85 -6.47
N SER A 14 -6.48 -49.24 -6.94
CA SER A 14 -5.90 -48.03 -6.31
C SER A 14 -6.82 -46.84 -6.58
N LEU A 15 -7.52 -46.41 -5.55
CA LEU A 15 -8.32 -45.18 -5.56
C LEU A 15 -7.36 -44.00 -5.48
N ILE A 16 -7.03 -43.37 -6.60
CA ILE A 16 -6.32 -42.11 -6.65
C ILE A 16 -7.32 -41.00 -6.22
N CYS A 17 -7.31 -40.63 -4.96
CA CYS A 17 -7.98 -39.42 -4.50
C CYS A 17 -7.23 -38.20 -5.08
N VAL A 18 -7.71 -37.70 -6.21
CA VAL A 18 -7.37 -36.36 -6.68
C VAL A 18 -8.09 -35.38 -5.74
N LEU A 19 -7.39 -34.92 -4.70
CA LEU A 19 -7.85 -33.81 -3.92
C LEU A 19 -7.80 -32.57 -4.84
N PRO A 20 -8.91 -31.83 -5.00
CA PRO A 20 -8.83 -30.56 -5.68
C PRO A 20 -7.90 -29.67 -4.85
N SER A 21 -6.76 -29.29 -5.41
CA SER A 21 -5.90 -28.26 -4.87
C SER A 21 -6.63 -26.93 -5.06
N CYS A 22 -7.54 -26.63 -4.15
CA CYS A 22 -8.11 -25.30 -4.04
C CYS A 22 -7.13 -24.47 -3.23
N SER A 23 -6.07 -23.99 -3.87
CA SER A 23 -5.33 -22.86 -3.33
C SER A 23 -6.20 -21.61 -3.58
N THR A 24 -7.15 -21.35 -2.69
CA THR A 24 -7.74 -20.02 -2.62
C THR A 24 -6.62 -19.11 -2.14
N SER A 25 -5.97 -18.39 -3.05
CA SER A 25 -5.20 -17.24 -2.66
C SER A 25 -6.17 -16.30 -1.94
N GLU A 26 -5.90 -16.01 -0.66
CA GLU A 26 -6.73 -15.04 0.05
C GLU A 26 -6.51 -13.67 -0.59
N ASP A 27 -7.59 -12.89 -0.68
CA ASP A 27 -7.53 -11.50 -1.14
C ASP A 27 -6.54 -10.71 -0.30
N VAL A 28 -5.84 -9.78 -0.95
CA VAL A 28 -5.04 -8.75 -0.29
C VAL A 28 -5.81 -7.45 -0.31
N LYS A 29 -6.18 -6.93 0.87
CA LYS A 29 -6.75 -5.59 1.02
C LYS A 29 -5.63 -4.61 1.31
N ALA A 30 -5.38 -3.68 0.39
CA ALA A 30 -4.38 -2.64 0.49
C ALA A 30 -5.02 -1.25 0.61
N VAL A 31 -4.38 -0.35 1.38
CA VAL A 31 -4.83 1.04 1.55
C VAL A 31 -3.68 2.01 1.32
N SER A 32 -3.96 3.14 0.65
CA SER A 32 -3.14 4.34 0.64
C SER A 32 -3.86 5.45 1.40
N PHE A 33 -3.16 6.12 2.32
CA PHE A 33 -3.78 7.15 3.13
C PHE A 33 -2.80 8.29 3.50
N ASN A 34 -2.90 9.42 2.85
CA ASN A 34 -2.27 10.64 3.34
C ASN A 34 -3.02 11.10 4.60
N ILE A 35 -2.39 10.98 5.76
CA ILE A 35 -3.01 11.27 7.05
C ILE A 35 -2.91 12.75 7.45
N ARG A 36 -2.33 13.60 6.64
CA ARG A 36 -2.05 15.02 6.90
C ARG A 36 -1.15 15.22 8.12
N LEU A 37 0.02 15.79 7.92
CA LEU A 37 0.94 16.14 9.02
C LEU A 37 0.30 17.11 10.02
N SER A 38 0.76 17.07 11.26
CA SER A 38 0.28 17.95 12.32
C SER A 38 1.44 18.28 13.28
N PRO A 39 2.29 19.24 12.93
CA PRO A 39 3.53 19.52 13.68
C PRO A 39 3.31 20.12 15.06
N ASN A 40 2.14 20.71 15.31
CA ASN A 40 1.78 21.30 16.61
C ASN A 40 0.26 21.37 16.80
N ASP A 41 -0.18 21.68 18.01
CA ASP A 41 -1.60 21.66 18.41
C ASP A 41 -2.48 22.74 17.75
N SER A 42 -1.90 23.78 17.16
CA SER A 42 -2.63 24.83 16.45
C SER A 42 -2.73 24.59 14.93
N PHE A 43 -2.01 23.59 14.42
CA PHE A 43 -1.97 23.30 12.99
C PHE A 43 -3.33 22.78 12.50
N ASP A 44 -3.82 23.33 11.39
CA ASP A 44 -5.13 23.04 10.80
C ASP A 44 -6.34 23.32 11.73
N GLY A 45 -6.16 24.00 12.88
CA GLY A 45 -7.24 24.42 13.77
C GLY A 45 -8.13 23.25 14.22
N GLY A 46 -9.43 23.31 13.93
CA GLY A 46 -10.39 22.27 14.29
C GLY A 46 -10.17 20.91 13.58
N ASN A 47 -9.29 20.85 12.60
CA ASN A 47 -8.89 19.62 11.91
C ASN A 47 -7.53 19.09 12.40
N ASN A 48 -7.01 19.65 13.51
CA ASN A 48 -5.76 19.16 14.10
C ASN A 48 -5.80 17.65 14.40
N TRP A 49 -4.63 17.01 14.40
CA TRP A 49 -4.49 15.59 14.67
C TRP A 49 -5.22 15.11 15.92
N ASN A 50 -5.13 15.87 17.00
CA ASN A 50 -5.74 15.54 18.29
C ASN A 50 -7.27 15.35 18.21
N TYR A 51 -7.94 15.95 17.23
CA TYR A 51 -9.39 15.83 17.04
C TYR A 51 -9.79 14.70 16.08
N ARG A 52 -8.84 14.15 15.31
CA ARG A 52 -9.14 13.15 14.26
C ARG A 52 -8.36 11.84 14.40
N GLN A 53 -7.38 11.77 15.30
CA GLN A 53 -6.55 10.58 15.47
C GLN A 53 -7.35 9.32 15.75
N ASP A 54 -8.38 9.40 16.64
CA ASP A 54 -9.22 8.23 16.97
C ASP A 54 -10.08 7.80 15.76
N ALA A 55 -10.51 8.74 14.94
CA ALA A 55 -11.25 8.47 13.72
C ALA A 55 -10.37 7.82 12.64
N VAL A 56 -9.08 8.19 12.56
CA VAL A 56 -8.08 7.51 11.72
C VAL A 56 -7.90 6.05 12.17
N ILE A 57 -7.76 5.82 13.49
CA ILE A 57 -7.65 4.46 14.02
C ILE A 57 -8.92 3.65 13.76
N LYS A 58 -10.10 4.26 13.95
CA LYS A 58 -11.38 3.61 13.69
C LYS A 58 -11.55 3.24 12.22
N PHE A 59 -11.07 4.07 11.28
CA PHE A 59 -11.02 3.73 9.87
C PHE A 59 -10.23 2.43 9.65
N ILE A 60 -8.99 2.35 10.14
CA ILE A 60 -8.14 1.16 9.99
C ILE A 60 -8.78 -0.08 10.66
N GLN A 61 -9.36 0.07 11.85
CA GLN A 61 -10.03 -1.02 12.57
C GLN A 61 -11.31 -1.49 11.86
N THR A 62 -12.01 -0.61 11.16
CA THR A 62 -13.20 -0.94 10.37
C THR A 62 -12.84 -1.64 9.07
N GLU A 63 -11.88 -1.07 8.33
CA GLU A 63 -11.43 -1.62 7.05
C GLU A 63 -10.62 -2.90 7.20
N LYS A 64 -9.85 -3.01 8.27
CA LYS A 64 -8.94 -4.14 8.53
C LYS A 64 -8.06 -4.45 7.31
N PRO A 65 -7.35 -3.46 6.75
CA PRO A 65 -6.49 -3.71 5.62
C PRO A 65 -5.40 -4.72 5.98
N ASP A 66 -4.99 -5.54 5.02
CA ASP A 66 -3.89 -6.46 5.19
C ASP A 66 -2.54 -5.72 5.26
N VAL A 67 -2.42 -4.68 4.45
CA VAL A 67 -1.27 -3.79 4.38
C VAL A 67 -1.73 -2.39 4.03
N PHE A 68 -1.12 -1.37 4.61
CA PHE A 68 -1.41 0.01 4.24
C PHE A 68 -0.20 0.91 4.33
N GLY A 69 -0.15 1.88 3.43
CA GLY A 69 0.82 2.96 3.41
C GLY A 69 0.20 4.27 3.89
N VAL A 70 0.90 4.98 4.75
CA VAL A 70 0.53 6.34 5.15
C VAL A 70 1.54 7.34 4.63
N GLN A 71 1.09 8.55 4.27
CA GLN A 71 1.91 9.66 3.86
C GLN A 71 1.74 10.80 4.86
N GLU A 72 2.71 11.71 4.93
CA GLU A 72 2.78 12.84 5.86
C GLU A 72 2.84 12.47 7.35
N ALA A 73 3.06 11.21 7.69
CA ALA A 73 3.12 10.78 9.08
C ALA A 73 4.41 11.30 9.75
N ILE A 74 4.31 12.29 10.63
CA ILE A 74 5.42 12.70 11.50
C ILE A 74 5.49 11.79 12.73
N TYR A 75 6.59 11.85 13.46
CA TYR A 75 6.91 10.87 14.51
C TYR A 75 5.77 10.57 15.48
N HIS A 76 5.16 11.61 16.10
CA HIS A 76 4.11 11.37 17.10
C HIS A 76 2.83 10.77 16.51
N GLN A 77 2.49 11.09 15.24
CA GLN A 77 1.35 10.50 14.54
C GLN A 77 1.61 9.02 14.25
N ALA A 78 2.78 8.70 13.67
CA ALA A 78 3.16 7.33 13.38
C ALA A 78 3.25 6.47 14.66
N LYS A 79 3.77 7.04 15.75
CA LYS A 79 3.83 6.39 17.06
C LYS A 79 2.44 6.13 17.64
N TYR A 80 1.54 7.12 17.60
CA TYR A 80 0.16 6.95 18.06
C TYR A 80 -0.55 5.82 17.29
N MET A 81 -0.37 5.75 15.97
CA MET A 81 -0.94 4.67 15.16
C MET A 81 -0.35 3.30 15.54
N GLU A 82 0.97 3.22 15.74
CA GLU A 82 1.64 1.98 16.13
C GLU A 82 1.15 1.46 17.49
N GLU A 83 1.01 2.34 18.49
CA GLU A 83 0.52 2.01 19.82
C GLU A 83 -0.98 1.62 19.81
N SER A 84 -1.78 2.25 18.94
CA SER A 84 -3.23 2.01 18.83
C SER A 84 -3.60 0.80 17.96
N LEU A 85 -2.66 0.26 17.18
CA LEU A 85 -2.86 -0.84 16.23
C LEU A 85 -1.91 -2.02 16.50
N PRO A 86 -2.00 -2.68 17.69
CA PRO A 86 -1.07 -3.74 18.08
C PRO A 86 -1.11 -4.98 17.17
N GLY A 87 -2.17 -5.13 16.34
CA GLY A 87 -2.28 -6.17 15.31
C GLY A 87 -1.45 -5.90 14.05
N TYR A 88 -0.76 -4.76 13.98
CA TYR A 88 0.05 -4.36 12.83
C TYR A 88 1.51 -4.17 13.23
N THR A 89 2.39 -4.48 12.30
CA THR A 89 3.82 -4.14 12.38
C THR A 89 4.09 -2.95 11.47
N LYS A 90 4.78 -1.93 12.00
CA LYS A 90 5.16 -0.72 11.26
C LYS A 90 6.60 -0.83 10.75
N TYR A 91 6.83 -0.31 9.54
CA TYR A 91 8.16 0.01 9.03
C TYR A 91 8.13 1.33 8.25
N GLY A 92 9.18 2.12 8.41
CA GLY A 92 9.41 3.37 7.68
C GLY A 92 10.46 4.21 8.40
N VAL A 93 11.21 5.00 7.64
CA VAL A 93 12.09 6.05 8.14
C VAL A 93 11.56 7.41 7.69
N ASP A 94 11.91 8.46 8.39
CA ASP A 94 11.56 9.79 7.93
C ASP A 94 12.35 10.19 6.67
N ARG A 95 11.82 11.13 5.92
CA ARG A 95 12.40 11.56 4.64
C ARG A 95 13.76 12.23 4.75
N ASP A 96 14.13 12.73 5.92
CA ASP A 96 15.44 13.36 6.17
C ASP A 96 16.49 12.34 6.63
N GLY A 97 16.12 11.05 6.73
CA GLY A 97 17.01 9.95 7.13
C GLY A 97 17.36 9.99 8.61
N GLY A 98 16.62 10.74 9.39
CA GLY A 98 16.77 10.84 10.83
C GLY A 98 16.21 9.63 11.56
N LEU A 99 16.58 9.54 12.81
CA LEU A 99 16.01 8.60 13.74
C LEU A 99 14.65 9.16 14.19
N GLU A 100 13.56 8.56 13.83
CA GLU A 100 12.18 8.61 14.34
C GLU A 100 11.86 9.60 15.51
N LYS A 101 12.45 10.79 15.56
CA LYS A 101 12.30 11.77 16.64
C LYS A 101 12.07 13.20 16.16
N GLY A 102 12.02 13.39 14.84
CA GLY A 102 11.90 14.70 14.23
C GLY A 102 10.48 15.02 13.78
N GLU A 103 10.31 16.25 13.29
CA GLU A 103 9.09 16.70 12.61
C GLU A 103 9.06 16.30 11.12
N ALA A 104 10.09 15.57 10.65
CA ALA A 104 10.14 15.11 9.28
C ALA A 104 9.09 14.02 9.04
N GLU A 105 8.47 14.09 7.86
CA GLU A 105 7.42 13.16 7.45
C GLU A 105 8.02 11.80 7.07
N SER A 106 7.28 10.74 7.37
CA SER A 106 7.57 9.39 6.90
C SER A 106 6.46 8.88 5.99
N ASN A 107 6.82 8.00 5.06
CA ASN A 107 5.90 7.20 4.28
C ASN A 107 5.83 5.79 4.88
N ALA A 108 5.31 5.69 6.11
CA ALA A 108 5.30 4.43 6.84
C ALA A 108 4.38 3.40 6.19
N VAL A 109 4.78 2.13 6.30
CA VAL A 109 4.00 0.96 5.91
C VAL A 109 3.62 0.18 7.15
N PHE A 110 2.38 -0.23 7.22
CA PHE A 110 1.83 -1.10 8.26
C PHE A 110 1.28 -2.37 7.62
N PHE A 111 1.54 -3.52 8.21
CA PHE A 111 1.01 -4.79 7.74
C PHE A 111 0.56 -5.67 8.89
N ARG A 112 -0.46 -6.49 8.67
CA ARG A 112 -1.01 -7.42 9.67
C ARG A 112 0.04 -8.42 10.12
N ASN A 113 0.38 -8.40 11.40
CA ASN A 113 1.38 -9.29 11.97
C ASN A 113 0.87 -10.71 12.23
N ASP A 114 -0.45 -10.93 12.27
CA ASP A 114 -1.06 -12.26 12.34
C ASP A 114 -1.08 -12.99 10.97
N LYS A 115 -1.19 -12.24 9.87
CA LYS A 115 -1.30 -12.77 8.50
C LYS A 115 0.06 -12.89 7.79
N TYR A 116 0.98 -11.96 8.03
CA TYR A 116 2.22 -11.85 7.26
C TYR A 116 3.49 -12.02 8.10
N LYS A 117 4.53 -12.51 7.41
CA LYS A 117 5.92 -12.47 7.84
C LYS A 117 6.67 -11.47 6.98
N LEU A 118 7.41 -10.58 7.60
CA LEU A 118 8.35 -9.68 6.93
C LEU A 118 9.56 -10.48 6.47
N LEU A 119 9.85 -10.45 5.17
CA LEU A 119 11.03 -11.09 4.58
C LEU A 119 12.16 -10.08 4.37
N ASP A 120 11.80 -8.88 3.86
CA ASP A 120 12.75 -7.82 3.57
C ASP A 120 12.05 -6.46 3.61
N LYS A 121 12.83 -5.39 3.75
CA LYS A 121 12.34 -4.02 3.84
C LYS A 121 13.40 -3.01 3.49
N GLY A 122 13.01 -1.82 3.07
CA GLY A 122 13.95 -0.73 2.82
C GLY A 122 13.26 0.59 2.52
N THR A 123 14.11 1.60 2.37
CA THR A 123 13.71 2.94 1.95
C THR A 123 14.74 3.45 0.95
N PHE A 124 14.28 4.15 -0.07
CA PHE A 124 15.15 4.87 -1.00
C PHE A 124 14.59 6.26 -1.28
N TRP A 125 15.50 7.20 -1.55
CA TRP A 125 15.14 8.59 -1.83
C TRP A 125 14.85 8.82 -3.29
N LEU A 126 13.84 9.64 -3.55
CA LEU A 126 13.46 10.05 -4.91
C LEU A 126 14.39 11.17 -5.40
N SER A 127 15.60 10.77 -5.75
CA SER A 127 16.67 11.65 -6.18
C SER A 127 17.66 10.93 -7.10
N ALA A 128 18.67 11.64 -7.60
CA ALA A 128 19.78 11.04 -8.33
C ALA A 128 20.72 10.19 -7.46
N THR A 129 20.58 10.26 -6.13
CA THR A 129 21.34 9.49 -5.14
C THR A 129 20.38 8.76 -4.20
N PRO A 130 19.68 7.70 -4.67
CA PRO A 130 18.57 7.09 -3.96
C PRO A 130 18.95 6.40 -2.65
N ASP A 131 20.21 6.05 -2.44
CA ASP A 131 20.67 5.29 -1.29
C ASP A 131 20.99 6.16 -0.06
N VAL A 132 20.92 7.47 -0.19
CA VAL A 132 21.18 8.43 0.88
C VAL A 132 20.14 9.54 0.92
N PRO A 133 19.85 10.13 2.12
CA PRO A 133 18.96 11.28 2.23
C PRO A 133 19.36 12.40 1.28
N SER A 134 18.49 12.69 0.32
CA SER A 134 18.77 13.67 -0.71
C SER A 134 17.50 14.20 -1.35
N ARG A 135 17.59 15.47 -1.81
CA ARG A 135 16.50 16.13 -2.53
C ARG A 135 16.70 15.96 -4.05
N GLY A 136 15.68 15.44 -4.71
CA GLY A 136 15.74 15.16 -6.14
C GLY A 136 15.31 16.34 -6.99
N TRP A 137 16.08 16.62 -8.02
CA TRP A 137 15.75 17.56 -9.12
C TRP A 137 15.25 18.92 -8.61
N ASP A 138 14.02 19.31 -9.01
CA ASP A 138 13.35 20.56 -8.62
C ASP A 138 12.38 20.37 -7.43
N ALA A 139 12.49 19.25 -6.67
CA ALA A 139 11.65 18.99 -5.54
C ALA A 139 11.74 20.06 -4.44
N ALA A 140 10.63 20.39 -3.79
CA ALA A 140 10.60 21.31 -2.67
C ALA A 140 11.23 20.71 -1.39
N CYS A 141 11.15 19.39 -1.22
CA CYS A 141 11.67 18.67 -0.06
C CYS A 141 12.19 17.28 -0.44
N HIS A 142 12.81 16.57 0.51
CA HIS A 142 13.14 15.17 0.33
C HIS A 142 11.86 14.35 0.14
N ARG A 143 11.90 13.35 -0.73
CA ARG A 143 10.82 12.41 -0.97
C ARG A 143 11.39 10.99 -0.97
N VAL A 144 10.64 10.06 -0.41
CA VAL A 144 11.09 8.67 -0.23
C VAL A 144 10.05 7.68 -0.69
N VAL A 145 10.51 6.49 -0.99
CA VAL A 145 9.71 5.28 -1.10
C VAL A 145 10.08 4.36 0.04
N THR A 146 9.11 3.93 0.82
CA THR A 146 9.25 2.86 1.79
C THR A 146 8.68 1.58 1.19
N TRP A 147 9.39 0.46 1.33
CA TRP A 147 8.92 -0.81 0.81
C TRP A 147 9.12 -1.95 1.80
N VAL A 148 8.26 -2.96 1.68
CA VAL A 148 8.36 -4.23 2.41
C VAL A 148 8.13 -5.39 1.46
N LYS A 149 8.86 -6.49 1.67
CA LYS A 149 8.59 -7.81 1.09
C LYS A 149 7.91 -8.67 2.14
N LEU A 150 6.69 -9.06 1.87
CA LEU A 150 5.85 -9.82 2.79
C LEU A 150 5.61 -11.23 2.27
N LYS A 151 5.43 -12.17 3.20
CA LYS A 151 4.98 -13.54 2.90
C LYS A 151 3.79 -13.87 3.77
N GLU A 152 2.73 -14.36 3.16
CA GLU A 152 1.60 -14.95 3.91
C GLU A 152 2.07 -16.08 4.80
N LYS A 153 1.59 -16.12 6.04
CA LYS A 153 1.88 -17.23 6.95
C LYS A 153 1.15 -18.48 6.47
N GLY A 154 1.82 -19.61 6.53
CA GLY A 154 1.31 -20.89 6.05
C GLY A 154 2.31 -21.62 5.18
N LEU A 155 1.99 -22.86 4.82
CA LEU A 155 2.94 -23.74 4.12
C LEU A 155 3.24 -23.25 2.69
N PHE A 156 2.24 -22.68 2.02
CA PHE A 156 2.31 -22.22 0.62
C PHE A 156 1.99 -20.71 0.51
N GLY A 157 2.30 -19.93 1.56
CA GLY A 157 2.00 -18.51 1.58
C GLY A 157 2.65 -17.74 0.44
N ARG A 158 1.85 -16.92 -0.21
CA ARG A 158 2.27 -16.06 -1.32
C ARG A 158 3.21 -14.97 -0.82
N GLU A 159 4.24 -14.65 -1.61
CA GLU A 159 5.12 -13.50 -1.39
C GLU A 159 4.68 -12.35 -2.27
N PHE A 160 4.76 -11.13 -1.77
CA PHE A 160 4.51 -9.92 -2.56
C PHE A 160 5.31 -8.74 -2.01
N TYR A 161 5.46 -7.71 -2.84
CA TYR A 161 6.06 -6.44 -2.45
C TYR A 161 4.98 -5.37 -2.30
N PHE A 162 5.15 -4.55 -1.28
CA PHE A 162 4.34 -3.36 -1.07
C PHE A 162 5.25 -2.14 -1.00
N PHE A 163 4.98 -1.14 -1.83
CA PHE A 163 5.69 0.14 -1.90
C PHE A 163 4.75 1.27 -1.53
N ASN A 164 5.26 2.26 -0.79
CA ASN A 164 4.50 3.44 -0.40
C ASN A 164 5.33 4.71 -0.61
N THR A 165 4.75 5.74 -1.22
CA THR A 165 5.45 6.96 -1.58
C THR A 165 4.60 8.20 -1.41
N HIS A 166 5.27 9.37 -1.43
CA HIS A 166 4.64 10.68 -1.54
C HIS A 166 5.49 11.54 -2.48
N PHE A 167 4.97 11.82 -3.68
CA PHE A 167 5.68 12.60 -4.69
C PHE A 167 5.68 14.09 -4.35
N ASP A 168 6.58 14.84 -4.99
CA ASP A 168 6.72 16.25 -4.71
C ASP A 168 5.52 17.06 -5.22
N HIS A 169 5.03 17.97 -4.38
CA HIS A 169 3.85 18.79 -4.66
C HIS A 169 4.15 20.01 -5.56
N VAL A 170 5.43 20.39 -5.72
CA VAL A 170 5.87 21.54 -6.52
C VAL A 170 6.59 21.08 -7.80
N GLY A 171 7.63 20.26 -7.64
CA GLY A 171 8.58 19.91 -8.69
C GLY A 171 7.98 19.02 -9.78
N GLN A 172 7.77 19.55 -10.98
CA GLN A 172 7.27 18.77 -12.12
C GLN A 172 8.33 17.80 -12.66
N VAL A 173 9.59 18.23 -12.70
CA VAL A 173 10.71 17.36 -13.08
C VAL A 173 10.88 16.27 -12.03
N ALA A 174 10.79 16.63 -10.74
CA ALA A 174 10.87 15.69 -9.63
C ALA A 174 9.80 14.60 -9.73
N ARG A 175 8.54 14.94 -10.01
CA ARG A 175 7.47 13.91 -10.18
C ARG A 175 7.79 12.95 -11.33
N ARG A 176 8.19 13.47 -12.49
CA ARG A 176 8.50 12.65 -13.66
C ARG A 176 9.69 11.71 -13.42
N GLU A 177 10.77 12.24 -12.88
CA GLU A 177 11.98 11.44 -12.62
C GLU A 177 11.75 10.47 -11.43
N SER A 178 10.94 10.85 -10.44
CA SER A 178 10.49 9.95 -9.37
C SER A 178 9.71 8.76 -9.92
N ALA A 179 8.78 8.99 -10.85
CA ALA A 179 8.03 7.92 -11.50
C ALA A 179 8.95 6.95 -12.26
N ARG A 180 9.97 7.46 -12.97
CA ARG A 180 10.98 6.63 -13.64
C ARG A 180 11.79 5.80 -12.66
N LEU A 181 12.27 6.44 -11.58
CA LEU A 181 13.06 5.77 -10.55
C LEU A 181 12.26 4.67 -9.87
N VAL A 182 11.01 4.95 -9.49
CA VAL A 182 10.13 3.96 -8.85
C VAL A 182 9.89 2.77 -9.77
N ALA A 183 9.53 3.02 -11.03
CA ALA A 183 9.31 1.95 -12.01
C ALA A 183 10.57 1.08 -12.20
N SER A 184 11.73 1.72 -12.37
CA SER A 184 13.02 1.03 -12.52
C SER A 184 13.40 0.23 -11.28
N LYS A 185 13.22 0.79 -10.07
CA LYS A 185 13.52 0.08 -8.81
C LYS A 185 12.60 -1.12 -8.60
N ILE A 186 11.33 -1.01 -8.93
CA ILE A 186 10.40 -2.15 -8.89
C ILE A 186 10.85 -3.24 -9.86
N GLU A 187 11.21 -2.89 -11.09
CA GLU A 187 11.69 -3.85 -12.09
C GLU A 187 13.01 -4.53 -11.65
N GLU A 188 13.94 -3.77 -11.06
CA GLU A 188 15.22 -4.30 -10.54
C GLU A 188 15.03 -5.26 -9.37
N MET A 189 14.09 -4.94 -8.45
CA MET A 189 13.96 -5.63 -7.17
C MET A 189 13.02 -6.84 -7.22
N VAL A 190 12.05 -6.83 -8.13
CA VAL A 190 10.91 -7.75 -8.10
C VAL A 190 10.97 -8.71 -9.28
N GLY A 191 10.89 -10.01 -9.00
CA GLY A 191 10.80 -11.04 -10.03
C GLY A 191 9.53 -10.88 -10.90
N GLU A 192 9.60 -11.35 -12.14
CA GLU A 192 8.58 -11.13 -13.18
C GLU A 192 7.16 -11.52 -12.73
N ASP A 193 7.03 -12.65 -12.02
CA ASP A 193 5.74 -13.21 -11.59
C ASP A 193 5.33 -12.80 -10.14
N THR A 194 6.17 -12.01 -9.45
CA THR A 194 5.89 -11.65 -8.06
C THR A 194 4.85 -10.53 -8.00
N PRO A 195 3.79 -10.67 -7.19
CA PRO A 195 2.83 -9.60 -6.97
C PRO A 195 3.44 -8.34 -6.37
N VAL A 196 2.98 -7.18 -6.85
CA VAL A 196 3.40 -5.86 -6.38
C VAL A 196 2.19 -4.98 -6.19
N ILE A 197 2.21 -4.22 -5.12
CA ILE A 197 1.28 -3.10 -4.87
C ILE A 197 2.11 -1.85 -4.59
N LEU A 198 1.83 -0.76 -5.31
CA LEU A 198 2.42 0.56 -5.11
C LEU A 198 1.31 1.53 -4.73
N THR A 199 1.44 2.14 -3.56
CA THR A 199 0.51 3.14 -3.02
C THR A 199 1.18 4.50 -2.88
N GLY A 200 0.40 5.57 -2.89
CA GLY A 200 0.95 6.89 -2.60
C GLY A 200 0.01 8.04 -2.89
N ASP A 201 0.41 9.19 -2.34
CA ASP A 201 0.02 10.50 -2.82
C ASP A 201 1.05 10.93 -3.90
N PHE A 202 0.62 10.91 -5.14
CA PHE A 202 1.50 11.25 -6.28
C PHE A 202 1.49 12.74 -6.62
N ASN A 203 0.66 13.54 -5.91
CA ASN A 203 0.51 14.97 -6.17
C ASN A 203 0.21 15.32 -7.63
N THR A 204 -0.35 14.38 -8.37
CA THR A 204 -0.76 14.53 -9.76
C THR A 204 -1.79 13.49 -10.15
N ASN A 205 -2.54 13.76 -11.21
CA ASN A 205 -3.48 12.81 -11.77
C ASN A 205 -2.72 11.70 -12.56
N VAL A 206 -3.30 10.51 -12.62
CA VAL A 206 -2.73 9.35 -13.33
C VAL A 206 -2.51 9.61 -14.83
N GLU A 207 -3.29 10.53 -15.41
CA GLU A 207 -3.18 10.91 -16.83
C GLU A 207 -2.07 11.93 -17.13
N ASP A 208 -1.42 12.47 -16.11
CA ASP A 208 -0.25 13.32 -16.27
C ASP A 208 0.90 12.53 -16.90
N LEU A 209 1.59 13.13 -17.87
CA LEU A 209 2.74 12.51 -18.54
C LEU A 209 3.87 12.12 -17.57
N ALA A 210 3.95 12.77 -16.41
CA ALA A 210 4.87 12.38 -15.35
C ALA A 210 4.65 10.96 -14.88
N MET A 211 3.38 10.47 -14.89
CA MET A 211 3.01 9.12 -14.44
C MET A 211 3.22 8.02 -15.48
N ALA A 212 3.53 8.39 -16.74
CA ALA A 212 3.69 7.42 -17.82
C ALA A 212 4.64 6.25 -17.50
N PRO A 213 5.80 6.41 -16.83
CA PRO A 213 6.67 5.27 -16.50
C PRO A 213 5.99 4.24 -15.60
N ILE A 214 5.17 4.69 -14.63
CA ILE A 214 4.42 3.78 -13.73
C ILE A 214 3.27 3.12 -14.49
N VAL A 215 2.47 3.89 -15.22
CA VAL A 215 1.29 3.39 -15.96
C VAL A 215 1.67 2.40 -17.07
N LEU A 216 2.87 2.53 -17.65
CA LEU A 216 3.39 1.57 -18.65
C LEU A 216 3.87 0.26 -18.02
N SER A 217 4.30 0.28 -16.75
CA SER A 217 4.86 -0.89 -16.06
C SER A 217 3.89 -1.57 -15.10
N MET A 218 2.85 -0.87 -14.65
CA MET A 218 1.88 -1.34 -13.65
C MET A 218 0.45 -0.96 -14.08
N LYS A 219 -0.54 -1.67 -13.55
CA LYS A 219 -1.96 -1.38 -13.77
C LYS A 219 -2.49 -0.44 -12.69
N ASP A 220 -3.33 0.50 -13.07
CA ASP A 220 -4.05 1.39 -12.15
C ASP A 220 -5.24 0.63 -11.54
N ALA A 221 -5.24 0.47 -10.21
CA ALA A 221 -6.27 -0.26 -9.50
C ALA A 221 -7.68 0.37 -9.67
N ARG A 222 -7.78 1.70 -9.70
CA ARG A 222 -9.04 2.40 -9.93
C ARG A 222 -9.62 2.11 -11.30
N LYS A 223 -8.76 2.09 -12.33
CA LYS A 223 -9.18 1.91 -13.71
C LYS A 223 -9.53 0.45 -14.04
N GLU A 224 -8.78 -0.48 -13.47
CA GLU A 224 -8.86 -1.90 -13.84
C GLU A 224 -9.84 -2.70 -12.95
N SER A 225 -10.24 -2.20 -11.78
CA SER A 225 -11.15 -2.92 -10.89
C SER A 225 -12.57 -2.95 -11.44
N PRO A 226 -13.23 -4.13 -11.45
CA PRO A 226 -14.60 -4.27 -11.91
C PRO A 226 -15.61 -3.52 -11.04
N VAL A 227 -15.30 -3.31 -9.78
CA VAL A 227 -16.07 -2.45 -8.85
C VAL A 227 -15.17 -1.28 -8.47
N THR A 228 -15.54 -0.07 -8.88
CA THR A 228 -14.71 1.12 -8.70
C THR A 228 -15.55 2.38 -8.58
N ASP A 229 -14.92 3.50 -8.22
CA ASP A 229 -15.50 4.84 -8.22
C ASP A 229 -14.57 5.86 -8.92
N ASN A 230 -15.08 7.07 -9.15
CA ASN A 230 -14.36 8.22 -9.69
C ASN A 230 -14.37 9.40 -8.70
N GLU A 231 -14.42 9.11 -7.40
CA GLU A 231 -14.42 10.11 -6.36
C GLU A 231 -13.06 10.79 -6.20
N GLY A 232 -13.09 12.10 -5.87
CA GLY A 232 -11.86 12.84 -5.55
C GLY A 232 -11.22 12.32 -4.29
N THR A 233 -9.88 12.27 -4.28
CA THR A 233 -9.12 11.82 -3.11
C THR A 233 -8.67 12.99 -2.23
N PHE A 234 -8.32 14.14 -2.81
CA PHE A 234 -8.01 15.36 -2.06
C PHE A 234 -9.28 16.19 -1.82
N ASN A 235 -9.73 16.30 -0.57
CA ASN A 235 -10.94 16.99 -0.16
C ASN A 235 -10.71 18.38 0.42
N ASN A 236 -9.47 18.71 0.83
CA ASN A 236 -9.10 20.00 1.45
C ASN A 236 -10.06 20.39 2.58
N TRP A 237 -10.34 19.47 3.49
CA TRP A 237 -11.31 19.67 4.60
C TRP A 237 -12.71 20.05 4.12
N GLY A 238 -13.16 19.45 3.01
CA GLY A 238 -14.46 19.74 2.38
C GLY A 238 -14.54 21.06 1.63
N LYS A 239 -13.40 21.75 1.42
CA LYS A 239 -13.35 23.04 0.70
C LYS A 239 -13.05 22.87 -0.80
N ASN A 240 -12.74 21.65 -1.25
CA ASN A 240 -12.40 21.40 -2.64
C ASN A 240 -13.68 21.23 -3.46
N GLU A 241 -13.93 22.16 -4.38
CA GLU A 241 -15.10 22.13 -5.28
C GLU A 241 -14.87 21.24 -6.50
N LYS A 242 -13.64 20.86 -6.77
CA LYS A 242 -13.27 20.05 -7.94
C LYS A 242 -12.91 18.64 -7.52
N VAL A 243 -13.27 17.66 -8.34
CA VAL A 243 -12.76 16.29 -8.23
C VAL A 243 -11.26 16.32 -8.48
N THR A 244 -10.49 16.05 -7.43
CA THR A 244 -9.02 16.01 -7.49
C THR A 244 -8.57 14.62 -7.04
N ILE A 245 -8.01 13.86 -7.97
CA ILE A 245 -7.53 12.49 -7.76
C ILE A 245 -6.01 12.52 -7.83
N ILE A 246 -5.34 12.40 -6.69
CA ILE A 246 -3.88 12.43 -6.57
C ILE A 246 -3.34 11.27 -5.73
N ASP A 247 -4.21 10.54 -5.06
CA ASP A 247 -3.89 9.31 -4.35
C ASP A 247 -4.24 8.12 -5.22
N HIS A 248 -3.25 7.27 -5.50
CA HIS A 248 -3.38 6.15 -6.42
C HIS A 248 -2.85 4.86 -5.80
N ILE A 249 -3.38 3.73 -6.29
CA ILE A 249 -2.85 2.40 -6.06
C ILE A 249 -2.59 1.76 -7.43
N PHE A 250 -1.36 1.31 -7.64
CA PHE A 250 -0.95 0.54 -8.80
C PHE A 250 -0.58 -0.88 -8.39
N TYR A 251 -0.74 -1.84 -9.30
CA TYR A 251 -0.44 -3.23 -9.01
C TYR A 251 0.14 -3.98 -10.22
N LYS A 252 0.82 -5.10 -9.93
CA LYS A 252 1.25 -6.12 -10.91
C LYS A 252 0.93 -7.50 -10.35
N ASN A 253 0.65 -8.45 -11.24
CA ASN A 253 0.48 -9.88 -10.95
C ASN A 253 -0.57 -10.17 -9.87
N LEU A 254 -1.65 -9.39 -9.89
CA LEU A 254 -2.86 -9.58 -9.09
C LEU A 254 -4.08 -9.47 -10.01
N THR A 255 -5.17 -10.13 -9.65
CA THR A 255 -6.48 -9.93 -10.26
C THR A 255 -7.23 -8.88 -9.43
N PRO A 256 -7.63 -7.72 -10.01
CA PRO A 256 -8.33 -6.69 -9.27
C PRO A 256 -9.76 -7.14 -8.96
N VAL A 257 -10.19 -6.96 -7.71
CA VAL A 257 -11.55 -7.25 -7.25
C VAL A 257 -12.35 -5.96 -7.08
N SER A 258 -11.79 -5.02 -6.33
CA SER A 258 -12.46 -3.73 -6.12
C SER A 258 -11.47 -2.62 -5.77
N PHE A 259 -11.88 -1.40 -6.10
CA PHE A 259 -11.24 -0.16 -5.67
C PHE A 259 -12.31 0.80 -5.16
N ARG A 260 -12.03 1.56 -4.09
CA ARG A 260 -12.94 2.61 -3.63
C ARG A 260 -12.22 3.73 -2.89
N THR A 261 -12.81 4.91 -2.91
CA THR A 261 -12.45 6.05 -2.08
C THR A 261 -13.31 6.02 -0.81
N ALA A 262 -12.67 5.91 0.36
CA ALA A 262 -13.37 5.79 1.64
C ALA A 262 -13.78 7.17 2.17
N LYS A 263 -15.08 7.49 2.08
CA LYS A 263 -15.66 8.78 2.45
C LYS A 263 -16.63 8.69 3.64
N GLU A 264 -16.72 7.54 4.27
CA GLU A 264 -17.62 7.28 5.38
C GLU A 264 -17.22 8.07 6.63
N ASN A 265 -18.16 8.31 7.50
CA ASN A 265 -17.91 8.98 8.78
C ASN A 265 -17.34 7.97 9.81
N TYR A 266 -16.10 8.18 10.20
CA TYR A 266 -15.40 7.36 11.21
C TYR A 266 -15.37 8.02 12.60
N GLY A 267 -16.11 9.10 12.79
CA GLY A 267 -16.20 9.82 14.09
C GLY A 267 -15.63 11.23 14.07
N ALA A 268 -15.13 11.66 12.91
CA ALA A 268 -14.80 13.06 12.63
C ALA A 268 -15.38 13.44 11.27
N PRO A 269 -15.71 14.72 11.02
CA PRO A 269 -16.20 15.19 9.73
C PRO A 269 -15.23 14.82 8.59
N TYR A 270 -13.94 14.97 8.83
CA TYR A 270 -12.85 14.56 7.94
C TYR A 270 -11.74 13.92 8.78
N ILE A 271 -11.29 12.74 8.38
CA ILE A 271 -10.16 12.06 9.06
C ILE A 271 -8.80 12.54 8.54
N SER A 272 -8.79 13.21 7.38
CA SER A 272 -7.67 13.92 6.76
C SER A 272 -8.23 14.88 5.70
N ASP A 273 -7.40 15.78 5.17
CA ASP A 273 -7.70 16.54 3.95
C ASP A 273 -7.62 15.69 2.67
N HIS A 274 -7.26 14.41 2.82
CA HIS A 274 -7.39 13.36 1.82
C HIS A 274 -8.38 12.29 2.29
N TYR A 275 -9.07 11.66 1.34
CA TYR A 275 -9.81 10.43 1.58
C TYR A 275 -8.89 9.23 1.33
N PRO A 276 -8.89 8.23 2.22
CA PRO A 276 -8.16 6.99 1.96
C PRO A 276 -8.68 6.29 0.70
N VAL A 277 -7.80 5.61 -0.02
CA VAL A 277 -8.20 4.73 -1.11
C VAL A 277 -7.91 3.28 -0.76
N VAL A 278 -8.84 2.39 -1.09
CA VAL A 278 -8.84 0.98 -0.71
C VAL A 278 -8.88 0.13 -1.97
N PHE A 279 -7.98 -0.84 -2.07
CA PHE A 279 -7.90 -1.81 -3.15
C PHE A 279 -7.99 -3.23 -2.59
N VAL A 280 -8.72 -4.10 -3.29
CA VAL A 280 -8.77 -5.54 -3.05
C VAL A 280 -8.33 -6.25 -4.32
N GLY A 281 -7.35 -7.13 -4.20
CA GLY A 281 -6.83 -7.96 -5.30
C GLY A 281 -6.51 -9.39 -4.86
N GLU A 282 -6.73 -10.34 -5.76
CA GLU A 282 -6.41 -11.77 -5.63
C GLU A 282 -5.02 -12.11 -6.16
#